data_ad21c8928dc3638b7be0fa1dcb00d450
#
_entry.id   ad21c8928dc3638b7be0fa1dcb00d450
#
_cell.length_a   1.000
_cell.length_b   1.000
_cell.length_c   1.000
_cell.angle_alpha   90.00
_cell.angle_beta   90.00
_cell.angle_gamma   90.00
#
_symmetry.space_group_name_H-M   'P 1'
#
loop_
_entity.id
_entity.type
_entity.pdbx_description
1 polymer ?
#
loop_
_entity_poly.entity_id
_entity_poly.type
_entity_poly.pdbx_seq_one_letter_code
_entity_poly.pdbx_strand_id
1 'polypeptide(L)'
;MTLLPLAKEGPFKNLYPEIADFNVFLPFQKQGVGRLLLNRAENVAKSYADTVSLGVGLHPGYGAAQRLYIKQGYVPDGSGVWFQNKQLKPNDRCVNDDALVLYLSKKL
;
A
#
# COMPACT_ATOMS: atom_id res chain seq x y z
N MET A 1 5.19 5.24 9.90
CA MET A 1 5.28 5.16 8.43
C MET A 1 6.73 5.10 8.01
N THR A 2 7.03 4.25 7.09
CA THR A 2 8.39 4.08 6.56
C THR A 2 8.33 4.11 5.03
N LEU A 3 9.19 4.91 4.41
CA LEU A 3 9.40 4.86 2.97
C LEU A 3 10.63 4.00 2.69
N LEU A 4 10.42 2.82 2.13
CA LEU A 4 11.52 1.95 1.70
C LEU A 4 12.02 2.41 0.33
N PRO A 5 13.34 2.54 0.12
CA PRO A 5 13.88 2.95 -1.19
C PRO A 5 13.44 2.05 -2.34
N LEU A 6 13.32 0.75 -2.07
CA LEU A 6 12.77 -0.24 -2.98
C LEU A 6 11.94 -1.24 -2.20
N ALA A 7 10.81 -1.66 -2.77
CA ALA A 7 9.97 -2.69 -2.20
C ALA A 7 10.76 -4.00 -2.05
N LYS A 8 10.57 -4.69 -0.92
CA LYS A 8 11.25 -5.96 -0.60
C LYS A 8 10.38 -7.18 -0.89
N GLU A 9 9.10 -6.98 -1.12
CA GLU A 9 8.11 -8.05 -1.26
C GLU A 9 7.08 -7.66 -2.31
N GLY A 10 6.34 -8.66 -2.79
CA GLY A 10 5.22 -8.45 -3.68
C GLY A 10 5.60 -8.17 -5.13
N PRO A 11 4.62 -7.73 -5.94
CA PRO A 11 4.82 -7.55 -7.38
C PRO A 11 5.80 -6.44 -7.74
N PHE A 12 6.04 -5.49 -6.83
CA PHE A 12 6.92 -4.35 -7.07
C PHE A 12 8.32 -4.52 -6.47
N LYS A 13 8.66 -5.74 -6.04
CA LYS A 13 9.96 -6.05 -5.44
C LYS A 13 11.10 -5.57 -6.34
N ASN A 14 11.99 -4.76 -5.77
CA ASN A 14 13.15 -4.19 -6.46
C ASN A 14 12.81 -3.27 -7.64
N LEU A 15 11.55 -2.88 -7.80
CA LEU A 15 11.11 -2.00 -8.89
C LEU A 15 10.84 -0.57 -8.43
N TYR A 16 10.08 -0.40 -7.36
CA TYR A 16 9.62 0.90 -6.90
C TYR A 16 9.79 1.06 -5.40
N PRO A 17 9.92 2.31 -4.89
CA PRO A 17 9.85 2.55 -3.45
C PRO A 17 8.49 2.12 -2.90
N GLU A 18 8.47 1.72 -1.64
CA GLU A 18 7.27 1.27 -0.96
C GLU A 18 7.01 2.07 0.31
N ILE A 19 5.78 2.52 0.48
CA ILE A 19 5.31 3.09 1.74
C ILE A 19 4.86 1.91 2.61
N ALA A 20 5.60 1.67 3.69
CA ALA A 20 5.36 0.56 4.60
C ALA A 20 4.96 1.07 5.99
N ASP A 21 4.33 0.20 6.79
CA ASP A 21 3.96 0.49 8.17
C ASP A 21 3.16 1.78 8.32
N PHE A 22 2.24 2.02 7.38
CA PHE A 22 1.42 3.23 7.39
C PHE A 22 0.25 3.03 8.35
N ASN A 23 0.39 3.58 9.55
CA ASN A 23 -0.65 3.56 10.57
C ASN A 23 -0.94 4.97 11.02
N VAL A 24 -2.22 5.36 11.00
CA VAL A 24 -2.68 6.63 11.53
C VAL A 24 -3.65 6.34 12.68
N PHE A 25 -3.36 6.85 13.86
CA PHE A 25 -4.24 6.69 15.01
C PHE A 25 -5.61 7.27 14.72
N LEU A 26 -6.68 6.58 15.19
CA LEU A 26 -8.07 6.98 14.98
C LEU A 26 -8.34 8.48 15.21
N PRO A 27 -7.84 9.11 16.29
CA PRO A 27 -8.10 10.54 16.51
C PRO A 27 -7.61 11.45 15.40
N PHE A 28 -6.61 11.02 14.64
CA PHE A 28 -5.99 11.84 13.59
C PHE A 28 -6.48 11.51 12.18
N GLN A 29 -7.16 10.38 11.97
CA GLN A 29 -7.61 9.95 10.65
C GLN A 29 -8.57 10.95 10.00
N LYS A 30 -9.46 11.55 10.79
CA LYS A 30 -10.44 12.53 10.30
C LYS A 30 -9.87 13.92 10.09
N GLN A 31 -8.62 14.16 10.45
CA GLN A 31 -7.97 15.47 10.38
C GLN A 31 -7.06 15.62 9.16
N GLY A 32 -7.08 14.67 8.24
CA GLY A 32 -6.25 14.71 7.05
C GLY A 32 -4.77 14.40 7.28
N VAL A 33 -4.40 13.87 8.45
CA VAL A 33 -3.01 13.53 8.78
C VAL A 33 -2.48 12.44 7.85
N GLY A 34 -3.29 11.43 7.54
CA GLY A 34 -2.89 10.37 6.61
C GLY A 34 -2.53 10.91 5.23
N ARG A 35 -3.34 11.84 4.71
CA ARG A 35 -3.08 12.48 3.43
C ARG A 35 -1.76 13.27 3.44
N LEU A 36 -1.51 14.02 4.51
CA LEU A 36 -0.26 14.78 4.64
C LEU A 36 0.96 13.87 4.68
N LEU A 37 0.88 12.76 5.41
CA LEU A 37 1.97 11.77 5.47
C LEU A 37 2.22 11.13 4.12
N LEU A 38 1.18 10.75 3.39
CA LEU A 38 1.31 10.21 2.03
C LEU A 38 1.94 11.24 1.10
N ASN A 39 1.49 12.48 1.14
CA ASN A 39 2.05 13.54 0.31
C ASN A 39 3.55 13.73 0.56
N ARG A 40 3.98 13.68 1.82
CA ARG A 40 5.40 13.78 2.18
C ARG A 40 6.21 12.63 1.64
N ALA A 41 5.72 11.39 1.81
CA ALA A 41 6.40 10.22 1.31
C ALA A 41 6.51 10.25 -0.22
N GLU A 42 5.44 10.67 -0.91
CA GLU A 42 5.42 10.82 -2.35
C GLU A 42 6.42 11.86 -2.84
N ASN A 43 6.53 12.99 -2.15
CA ASN A 43 7.50 14.03 -2.50
C ASN A 43 8.94 13.53 -2.37
N VAL A 44 9.24 12.75 -1.34
CA VAL A 44 10.57 12.16 -1.17
C VAL A 44 10.83 11.14 -2.27
N ALA A 45 9.89 10.22 -2.53
CA ALA A 45 10.03 9.21 -3.56
C ALA A 45 10.20 9.83 -4.94
N LYS A 46 9.49 10.92 -5.23
CA LYS A 46 9.55 11.60 -6.53
C LYS A 46 10.94 12.11 -6.87
N SER A 47 11.80 12.35 -5.87
CA SER A 47 13.16 12.82 -6.10
C SER A 47 14.05 11.76 -6.79
N TYR A 48 13.67 10.48 -6.76
CA TYR A 48 14.48 9.41 -7.35
C TYR A 48 13.67 8.33 -8.09
N ALA A 49 12.33 8.44 -8.10
CA ALA A 49 11.47 7.46 -8.76
C ALA A 49 10.25 8.15 -9.37
N ASP A 50 9.64 7.52 -10.36
CA ASP A 50 8.42 8.01 -11.01
C ASP A 50 7.15 7.31 -10.53
N THR A 51 7.30 6.31 -9.68
CA THR A 51 6.19 5.51 -9.17
C THR A 51 6.47 5.11 -7.73
N VAL A 52 5.45 5.11 -6.89
CA VAL A 52 5.52 4.61 -5.51
C VAL A 52 4.46 3.54 -5.32
N SER A 53 4.74 2.57 -4.46
CA SER A 53 3.88 1.42 -4.22
C SER A 53 3.53 1.27 -2.75
N LEU A 54 2.48 0.51 -2.47
CA LEU A 54 2.13 0.08 -1.13
C LEU A 54 1.24 -1.16 -1.20
N GLY A 55 1.16 -1.87 -0.08
CA GLY A 55 0.24 -2.98 0.10
C GLY A 55 -0.82 -2.61 1.13
N VAL A 56 -2.02 -3.13 0.97
CA VAL A 56 -3.10 -2.93 1.93
C VAL A 56 -3.82 -4.24 2.21
N GLY A 57 -4.11 -4.49 3.49
CA GLY A 57 -4.92 -5.63 3.88
C GLY A 57 -6.35 -5.53 3.38
N LEU A 58 -7.06 -6.65 3.37
CA LEU A 58 -8.41 -6.74 2.80
C LEU A 58 -9.50 -6.84 3.85
N HIS A 59 -9.20 -7.20 5.10
CA HIS A 59 -10.24 -7.27 6.11
C HIS A 59 -10.71 -5.87 6.54
N PRO A 60 -11.88 -5.78 7.20
CA PRO A 60 -12.49 -4.46 7.51
C PRO A 60 -11.62 -3.52 8.34
N GLY A 61 -10.66 -4.03 9.10
CA GLY A 61 -9.72 -3.21 9.86
C GLY A 61 -8.88 -2.27 8.98
N TYR A 62 -8.74 -2.59 7.70
CA TYR A 62 -8.01 -1.77 6.73
C TYR A 62 -8.93 -0.89 5.88
N GLY A 63 -10.25 -0.85 6.18
CA GLY A 63 -11.20 -0.13 5.35
C GLY A 63 -10.87 1.35 5.16
N ALA A 64 -10.47 2.03 6.23
CA ALA A 64 -10.11 3.44 6.16
C ALA A 64 -8.85 3.66 5.28
N ALA A 65 -7.86 2.78 5.41
CA ALA A 65 -6.65 2.85 4.60
C ALA A 65 -6.95 2.59 3.13
N GLN A 66 -7.77 1.58 2.83
CA GLN A 66 -8.20 1.28 1.47
C GLN A 66 -8.82 2.50 0.80
N ARG A 67 -9.74 3.16 1.49
CA ARG A 67 -10.42 4.36 0.97
C ARG A 67 -9.46 5.52 0.78
N LEU A 68 -8.56 5.75 1.73
CA LEU A 68 -7.58 6.82 1.66
C LEU A 68 -6.66 6.64 0.44
N TYR A 69 -6.13 5.44 0.23
CA TYR A 69 -5.22 5.17 -0.89
C TYR A 69 -5.90 5.40 -2.24
N ILE A 70 -7.14 4.92 -2.40
CA ILE A 70 -7.89 5.15 -3.63
C ILE A 70 -8.13 6.65 -3.87
N LYS A 71 -8.52 7.38 -2.84
CA LYS A 71 -8.72 8.83 -2.95
C LYS A 71 -7.42 9.58 -3.29
N GLN A 72 -6.29 9.06 -2.84
CA GLN A 72 -4.97 9.66 -3.10
C GLN A 72 -4.45 9.33 -4.50
N GLY A 73 -5.12 8.45 -5.23
CA GLY A 73 -4.78 8.11 -6.62
C GLY A 73 -4.03 6.79 -6.80
N TYR A 74 -3.93 5.97 -5.76
CA TYR A 74 -3.35 4.64 -5.88
C TYR A 74 -4.31 3.70 -6.58
N VAL A 75 -3.78 2.85 -7.44
CA VAL A 75 -4.58 1.87 -8.19
C VAL A 75 -3.99 0.47 -8.00
N PRO A 76 -4.85 -0.56 -8.02
CA PRO A 76 -4.37 -1.95 -7.96
C PRO A 76 -3.46 -2.27 -9.14
N ASP A 77 -2.46 -3.11 -8.91
CA ASP A 77 -1.48 -3.46 -9.94
C ASP A 77 -1.98 -4.51 -10.95
N GLY A 78 -3.11 -5.14 -10.66
CA GLY A 78 -3.69 -6.18 -11.53
C GLY A 78 -3.20 -7.59 -11.24
N SER A 79 -2.27 -7.79 -10.31
CA SER A 79 -1.81 -9.15 -9.97
C SER A 79 -2.75 -9.90 -9.03
N GLY A 80 -3.82 -9.22 -8.56
CA GLY A 80 -4.76 -9.81 -7.64
C GLY A 80 -4.25 -9.85 -6.21
N VAL A 81 -4.73 -10.81 -5.46
CA VAL A 81 -4.48 -10.90 -4.02
C VAL A 81 -3.23 -11.74 -3.74
N TRP A 82 -2.46 -11.30 -2.77
CA TRP A 82 -1.27 -12.01 -2.27
C TRP A 82 -1.51 -12.45 -0.84
N PHE A 83 -1.07 -13.65 -0.50
CA PHE A 83 -1.18 -14.20 0.85
C PHE A 83 0.16 -14.77 1.29
N GLN A 84 0.64 -14.32 2.46
CA GLN A 84 1.94 -14.73 2.98
C GLN A 84 3.06 -14.57 1.94
N ASN A 85 3.07 -13.41 1.29
CA ASN A 85 4.05 -13.02 0.26
C ASN A 85 4.03 -13.88 -1.00
N LYS A 86 2.93 -14.57 -1.28
CA LYS A 86 2.75 -15.36 -2.50
C LYS A 86 1.52 -14.90 -3.25
N GLN A 87 1.65 -14.72 -4.54
CA GLN A 87 0.51 -14.42 -5.40
C GLN A 87 -0.46 -15.61 -5.41
N LEU A 88 -1.73 -15.34 -5.11
CA LEU A 88 -2.76 -16.35 -5.16
C LEU A 88 -3.25 -16.56 -6.59
N LYS A 89 -3.59 -17.81 -6.92
CA LYS A 89 -4.31 -18.16 -8.13
C LYS A 89 -5.81 -18.26 -7.82
N PRO A 90 -6.68 -18.18 -8.84
CA PRO A 90 -8.10 -18.42 -8.61
C PRO A 90 -8.33 -19.75 -7.89
N ASN A 91 -9.21 -19.74 -6.91
CA ASN A 91 -9.56 -20.87 -6.05
C ASN A 91 -8.50 -21.29 -5.02
N ASP A 92 -7.38 -20.59 -4.91
CA ASP A 92 -6.44 -20.84 -3.83
C ASP A 92 -7.06 -20.49 -2.48
N ARG A 93 -6.68 -21.24 -1.47
CA ARG A 93 -7.16 -21.02 -0.10
C ARG A 93 -6.33 -19.96 0.59
N CYS A 94 -6.99 -19.15 1.40
CA CYS A 94 -6.34 -18.13 2.21
C CYS A 94 -7.17 -17.86 3.47
N VAL A 95 -6.57 -17.06 4.36
CA VAL A 95 -7.25 -16.55 5.56
C VAL A 95 -7.33 -15.03 5.43
N ASN A 96 -8.47 -14.46 5.78
CA ASN A 96 -8.65 -13.00 5.75
C ASN A 96 -8.03 -12.35 6.99
N ASP A 97 -6.72 -12.36 7.05
CA ASP A 97 -5.91 -11.78 8.10
C ASP A 97 -4.95 -10.71 7.54
N ASP A 98 -4.01 -10.24 8.35
CA ASP A 98 -3.08 -9.18 7.95
C ASP A 98 -2.10 -9.61 6.84
N ALA A 99 -1.96 -10.91 6.59
CA ALA A 99 -1.10 -11.41 5.52
C ALA A 99 -1.79 -11.46 4.16
N LEU A 100 -3.10 -11.19 4.10
CA LEU A 100 -3.85 -11.11 2.85
C LEU A 100 -3.82 -9.67 2.34
N VAL A 101 -3.16 -9.44 1.21
CA VAL A 101 -2.77 -8.09 0.78
C VAL A 101 -3.08 -7.86 -0.69
N LEU A 102 -3.55 -6.65 -0.98
CA LEU A 102 -3.66 -6.11 -2.34
C LEU A 102 -2.59 -5.04 -2.53
N TYR A 103 -1.86 -5.10 -3.64
CA TYR A 103 -0.81 -4.12 -3.93
C TYR A 103 -1.31 -3.04 -4.87
N LEU A 104 -0.96 -1.81 -4.53
CA LEU A 104 -1.36 -0.61 -5.26
C LEU A 104 -0.12 0.20 -5.63
N SER A 105 -0.23 0.98 -6.68
CA SER A 105 0.81 1.92 -7.08
C SER A 105 0.23 3.25 -7.54
N LYS A 106 1.08 4.26 -7.55
CA LYS A 106 0.73 5.61 -8.01
C LYS A 106 1.88 6.19 -8.78
N LYS A 107 1.62 6.70 -9.96
CA LYS A 107 2.61 7.51 -10.71
C LYS A 107 2.74 8.88 -10.06
N LEU A 108 3.98 9.29 -9.91
CA LEU A 108 4.34 10.57 -9.27
C LEU A 108 4.54 11.69 -10.28
#